data_2c2fc73e5699cd8223a4061be1059c56
#
_entry.id   2c2fc73e5699cd8223a4061be1059c56
#
_cell.length_a   1.000
_cell.length_b   1.000
_cell.length_c   1.000
_cell.angle_alpha   90.00
_cell.angle_beta   90.00
_cell.angle_gamma   90.00
#
_symmetry.space_group_name_H-M   'P 1'
#
loop_
_entity.id
_entity.type
_entity.pdbx_description
1 polymer ?
#
loop_
_entity_poly.entity_id
_entity_poly.type
_entity_poly.pdbx_seq_one_letter_code
_entity_poly.pdbx_strand_id
1 'polypeptide(L)'
;YRIYHKNSSDWFRVSDTTSNSIVDKSVGMGTYTYTVRCISDDGKSFESGFNQKGLSIRYNQAPKILETNVVNGGIKVIWDSEENTNYRLYCKTEGKGWTKVCDNKTGVVTHKNLQPNKTYTYTVRAISSDAKKYLSGYDPVGMSAKYVATPKISKAEYTYDGIKLAWNKVAGAEKYRVYYKDATGWNKLVDTKGTSYLDKGLVSRELSVKDSSVNGQYIYTVRCISSNGKVFQSGY
;
A
#
# COMPACT_ATOMS: atom_id res chain seq x y z
N TYR A 1 -4.33 24.15 -33.61
CA TYR A 1 -3.39 24.66 -32.62
C TYR A 1 -2.12 23.83 -32.62
N ARG A 2 -0.98 24.49 -32.44
CA ARG A 2 0.32 23.84 -32.17
C ARG A 2 0.81 24.21 -30.80
N ILE A 3 1.09 23.19 -29.99
CA ILE A 3 1.52 23.32 -28.60
C ILE A 3 3.03 23.12 -28.52
N TYR A 4 3.66 23.96 -27.72
CA TYR A 4 5.08 23.91 -27.43
C TYR A 4 5.32 23.87 -25.94
N HIS A 5 6.41 23.24 -25.51
CA HIS A 5 6.97 23.40 -24.19
C HIS A 5 8.48 23.77 -24.26
N LYS A 6 8.98 24.37 -23.19
CA LYS A 6 10.42 24.51 -22.91
C LYS A 6 10.71 24.10 -21.47
N ASN A 7 11.86 23.52 -21.23
CA ASN A 7 12.37 23.18 -19.90
C ASN A 7 13.57 24.03 -19.47
N SER A 8 14.34 24.58 -20.39
CA SER A 8 15.45 25.48 -20.16
C SER A 8 15.42 26.68 -21.12
N SER A 9 15.96 26.57 -22.30
CA SER A 9 16.08 27.67 -23.26
C SER A 9 15.18 27.58 -24.46
N ASP A 10 14.97 26.36 -25.01
CA ASP A 10 14.37 26.17 -26.30
C ASP A 10 12.92 25.68 -26.25
N TRP A 11 12.14 26.10 -27.26
CA TRP A 11 10.77 25.63 -27.46
C TRP A 11 10.76 24.35 -28.30
N PHE A 12 10.17 23.30 -27.74
CA PHE A 12 9.97 22.01 -28.41
C PHE A 12 8.51 21.82 -28.75
N ARG A 13 8.22 21.41 -29.97
CA ARG A 13 6.85 21.05 -30.40
C ARG A 13 6.39 19.81 -29.65
N VAL A 14 5.24 19.89 -29.02
CA VAL A 14 4.57 18.79 -28.32
C VAL A 14 3.64 18.05 -29.29
N SER A 15 2.65 18.79 -29.83
CA SER A 15 1.66 18.21 -30.75
C SER A 15 0.90 19.30 -31.48
N ASP A 16 0.19 18.90 -32.53
CA ASP A 16 -0.89 19.67 -33.15
C ASP A 16 -2.23 19.06 -32.75
N THR A 17 -3.26 19.89 -32.56
CA THR A 17 -4.59 19.46 -32.16
C THR A 17 -5.65 20.50 -32.56
N THR A 18 -6.86 20.02 -32.81
CA THR A 18 -8.06 20.86 -32.95
C THR A 18 -8.77 21.08 -31.60
N SER A 19 -8.40 20.28 -30.57
CA SER A 19 -8.93 20.38 -29.21
C SER A 19 -8.31 21.56 -28.46
N ASN A 20 -9.02 22.08 -27.48
CA ASN A 20 -8.54 23.12 -26.53
C ASN A 20 -7.76 22.53 -25.32
N SER A 21 -7.50 21.22 -25.33
CA SER A 21 -6.73 20.53 -24.27
C SER A 21 -5.93 19.35 -24.82
N ILE A 22 -4.77 19.12 -24.23
CA ILE A 22 -3.93 17.93 -24.49
C ILE A 22 -3.33 17.41 -23.20
N VAL A 23 -2.82 16.18 -23.23
CA VAL A 23 -1.94 15.62 -22.21
C VAL A 23 -0.56 15.44 -22.82
N ASP A 24 0.43 16.20 -22.34
CA ASP A 24 1.82 16.03 -22.74
C ASP A 24 2.42 14.82 -21.99
N LYS A 25 2.70 13.75 -22.73
CA LYS A 25 3.30 12.50 -22.21
C LYS A 25 4.81 12.43 -22.42
N SER A 26 5.41 13.44 -23.07
CA SER A 26 6.82 13.47 -23.42
C SER A 26 7.72 14.02 -22.29
N VAL A 27 7.12 14.53 -21.22
CA VAL A 27 7.83 15.21 -20.13
C VAL A 27 8.33 14.23 -19.06
N GLY A 28 9.60 14.37 -18.67
CA GLY A 28 10.13 13.82 -17.42
C GLY A 28 9.96 14.79 -16.25
N MET A 29 10.53 14.48 -15.07
CA MET A 29 10.52 15.42 -13.94
C MET A 29 11.20 16.74 -14.31
N GLY A 30 10.57 17.86 -13.98
CA GLY A 30 11.11 19.18 -14.30
C GLY A 30 10.06 20.28 -14.32
N THR A 31 10.53 21.50 -14.56
CA THR A 31 9.65 22.65 -14.76
C THR A 31 9.56 22.93 -16.25
N TYR A 32 8.35 22.98 -16.76
CA TYR A 32 8.04 23.21 -18.17
C TYR A 32 7.19 24.46 -18.32
N THR A 33 7.50 25.26 -19.34
CA THR A 33 6.70 26.43 -19.73
C THR A 33 6.01 26.11 -21.03
N TYR A 34 4.68 26.21 -21.07
CA TYR A 34 3.88 25.91 -22.25
C TYR A 34 3.42 27.18 -22.96
N THR A 35 3.34 27.10 -24.28
CA THR A 35 2.69 28.09 -25.12
C THR A 35 1.94 27.40 -26.28
N VAL A 36 1.03 28.14 -26.90
CA VAL A 36 0.21 27.66 -28.00
C VAL A 36 0.14 28.70 -29.12
N ARG A 37 0.08 28.22 -30.38
CA ARG A 37 -0.13 29.05 -31.57
C ARG A 37 -1.27 28.48 -32.41
N CYS A 38 -1.99 29.35 -33.10
CA CYS A 38 -2.84 28.94 -34.19
C CYS A 38 -1.99 28.60 -35.42
N ILE A 39 -2.37 27.55 -36.13
CA ILE A 39 -1.76 27.07 -37.37
C ILE A 39 -2.84 26.87 -38.41
N SER A 40 -2.46 26.93 -39.68
CA SER A 40 -3.32 26.55 -40.82
C SER A 40 -3.74 25.09 -40.72
N ASP A 41 -4.81 24.69 -41.41
CA ASP A 41 -5.36 23.33 -41.38
C ASP A 41 -4.32 22.29 -41.88
N ASP A 42 -3.46 22.67 -42.83
CA ASP A 42 -2.38 21.83 -43.31
C ASP A 42 -1.11 21.86 -42.42
N GLY A 43 -1.15 22.66 -41.34
CA GLY A 43 -0.06 22.78 -40.34
C GLY A 43 1.21 23.46 -40.87
N LYS A 44 1.19 24.07 -42.07
CA LYS A 44 2.41 24.62 -42.69
C LYS A 44 2.66 26.08 -42.34
N SER A 45 1.64 26.82 -41.98
CA SER A 45 1.78 28.24 -41.63
C SER A 45 1.26 28.56 -40.23
N PHE A 46 1.83 29.60 -39.63
CA PHE A 46 1.35 30.14 -38.37
C PHE A 46 0.37 31.28 -38.63
N GLU A 47 -0.79 31.19 -38.02
CA GLU A 47 -1.89 32.18 -38.12
C GLU A 47 -1.95 33.13 -36.91
N SER A 48 -1.14 32.83 -35.86
CA SER A 48 -1.04 33.72 -34.70
C SER A 48 0.42 33.88 -34.23
N GLY A 49 0.67 34.92 -33.48
CA GLY A 49 1.82 35.00 -32.59
C GLY A 49 1.70 33.97 -31.47
N PHE A 50 2.62 34.00 -30.51
CA PHE A 50 2.55 33.17 -29.30
C PHE A 50 2.96 33.97 -28.07
N ASN A 51 2.48 33.55 -26.93
CA ASN A 51 2.87 34.13 -25.67
C ASN A 51 4.26 33.61 -25.28
N GLN A 52 5.30 34.43 -25.45
CA GLN A 52 6.68 34.07 -25.10
C GLN A 52 6.88 33.81 -23.61
N LYS A 53 6.08 34.43 -22.74
CA LYS A 53 6.09 34.22 -21.30
C LYS A 53 5.53 32.85 -20.93
N GLY A 54 4.52 32.40 -21.67
CA GLY A 54 3.88 31.11 -21.47
C GLY A 54 3.28 30.92 -20.07
N LEU A 55 2.94 29.68 -19.78
CA LEU A 55 2.49 29.23 -18.45
C LEU A 55 3.41 28.12 -17.95
N SER A 56 4.03 28.32 -16.79
CA SER A 56 4.96 27.35 -16.22
C SER A 56 4.30 26.43 -15.22
N ILE A 57 4.65 25.15 -15.30
CA ILE A 57 4.23 24.13 -14.36
C ILE A 57 5.43 23.19 -14.05
N ARG A 58 5.57 22.78 -12.80
CA ARG A 58 6.50 21.73 -12.41
C ARG A 58 5.80 20.39 -12.49
N TYR A 59 6.35 19.46 -13.28
CA TYR A 59 5.93 18.07 -13.32
C TYR A 59 6.82 17.24 -12.38
N ASN A 60 6.20 16.57 -11.43
CA ASN A 60 6.85 15.57 -10.59
C ASN A 60 6.23 14.22 -10.94
N GLN A 61 7.10 13.20 -11.04
CA GLN A 61 6.62 11.83 -11.27
C GLN A 61 5.67 11.41 -10.13
N ALA A 62 4.65 10.62 -10.48
CA ALA A 62 3.77 10.04 -9.48
C ALA A 62 4.59 9.10 -8.58
N PRO A 63 4.53 9.26 -7.25
CA PRO A 63 5.18 8.33 -6.34
C PRO A 63 4.63 6.92 -6.55
N LYS A 64 5.48 5.90 -6.40
CA LYS A 64 5.09 4.49 -6.56
C LYS A 64 4.84 3.86 -5.20
N ILE A 65 3.76 3.12 -5.07
CA ILE A 65 3.59 2.19 -3.96
C ILE A 65 4.56 1.03 -4.18
N LEU A 66 5.44 0.81 -3.20
CA LEU A 66 6.46 -0.24 -3.22
C LEU A 66 5.91 -1.53 -2.62
N GLU A 67 5.07 -1.39 -1.59
CA GLU A 67 4.60 -2.55 -0.82
C GLU A 67 3.26 -2.28 -0.14
N THR A 68 2.42 -3.33 -0.08
CA THR A 68 1.19 -3.36 0.72
C THR A 68 1.15 -4.67 1.51
N ASN A 69 1.28 -4.57 2.84
CA ASN A 69 1.30 -5.73 3.73
C ASN A 69 0.14 -5.70 4.72
N VAL A 70 -0.54 -6.82 4.88
CA VAL A 70 -1.51 -6.98 5.96
C VAL A 70 -0.77 -7.16 7.28
N VAL A 71 -1.02 -6.25 8.21
CA VAL A 71 -0.45 -6.25 9.55
C VAL A 71 -1.56 -6.35 10.59
N ASN A 72 -1.19 -6.47 11.87
CA ASN A 72 -2.18 -6.45 12.94
C ASN A 72 -2.96 -5.13 12.93
N GLY A 73 -4.27 -5.23 12.77
CA GLY A 73 -5.21 -4.09 12.78
C GLY A 73 -5.26 -3.26 11.50
N GLY A 74 -4.58 -3.63 10.39
CA GLY A 74 -4.64 -2.83 9.15
C GLY A 74 -3.81 -3.35 7.99
N ILE A 75 -3.63 -2.46 7.01
CA ILE A 75 -2.72 -2.65 5.87
C ILE A 75 -1.63 -1.59 5.96
N LYS A 76 -0.38 -2.04 6.08
CA LYS A 76 0.81 -1.18 5.97
C LYS A 76 1.09 -0.94 4.50
N VAL A 77 1.15 0.33 4.11
CA VAL A 77 1.43 0.81 2.75
C VAL A 77 2.76 1.56 2.79
N ILE A 78 3.66 1.21 1.88
CA ILE A 78 4.99 1.83 1.74
C ILE A 78 5.12 2.34 0.32
N TRP A 79 5.65 3.55 0.16
CA TRP A 79 5.93 4.15 -1.15
C TRP A 79 7.31 4.81 -1.20
N ASP A 80 7.79 5.05 -2.40
CA ASP A 80 8.99 5.84 -2.60
C ASP A 80 8.75 7.28 -2.12
N SER A 81 9.59 7.74 -1.23
CA SER A 81 9.45 9.07 -0.62
C SER A 81 10.76 9.83 -0.70
N GLU A 82 10.65 11.13 -1.00
CA GLU A 82 11.76 12.09 -1.02
C GLU A 82 11.70 12.94 0.25
N GLU A 83 12.87 13.38 0.72
CA GLU A 83 12.96 14.32 1.83
C GLU A 83 12.18 15.61 1.55
N ASN A 84 11.61 16.19 2.60
CA ASN A 84 10.84 17.44 2.54
C ASN A 84 9.62 17.43 1.62
N THR A 85 9.15 16.25 1.19
CA THR A 85 7.96 16.10 0.37
C THR A 85 6.78 15.60 1.20
N ASN A 86 5.63 16.25 1.05
CA ASN A 86 4.37 15.79 1.64
C ASN A 86 3.63 14.91 0.65
N TYR A 87 2.99 13.89 1.15
CA TYR A 87 2.22 12.92 0.36
C TYR A 87 0.79 12.82 0.84
N ARG A 88 -0.12 12.54 -0.08
CA ARG A 88 -1.50 12.17 0.21
C ARG A 88 -1.77 10.76 -0.27
N LEU A 89 -2.06 9.88 0.67
CA LEU A 89 -2.45 8.50 0.41
C LEU A 89 -3.95 8.44 0.16
N TYR A 90 -4.32 7.73 -0.90
CA TYR A 90 -5.70 7.40 -1.25
C TYR A 90 -5.93 5.91 -1.23
N CYS A 91 -7.15 5.50 -0.97
CA CYS A 91 -7.59 4.14 -1.21
C CYS A 91 -8.94 4.10 -1.95
N LYS A 92 -9.18 2.99 -2.62
CA LYS A 92 -10.49 2.62 -3.16
C LYS A 92 -10.78 1.15 -2.87
N THR A 93 -12.06 0.80 -2.83
CA THR A 93 -12.56 -0.58 -2.86
C THR A 93 -13.31 -0.78 -4.16
N GLU A 94 -13.58 -2.05 -4.51
CA GLU A 94 -14.33 -2.39 -5.72
C GLU A 94 -15.62 -1.57 -5.87
N GLY A 95 -15.87 -1.04 -7.06
CA GLY A 95 -17.03 -0.22 -7.40
C GLY A 95 -17.04 1.18 -6.78
N LYS A 96 -15.96 1.61 -6.07
CA LYS A 96 -15.88 2.92 -5.45
C LYS A 96 -14.71 3.76 -5.98
N GLY A 97 -14.87 5.08 -5.94
CA GLY A 97 -13.81 6.03 -6.28
C GLY A 97 -12.71 6.12 -5.21
N TRP A 98 -11.68 6.88 -5.54
CA TRP A 98 -10.58 7.18 -4.64
C TRP A 98 -11.04 8.06 -3.47
N THR A 99 -10.73 7.64 -2.25
CA THR A 99 -10.96 8.40 -1.01
C THR A 99 -9.64 8.65 -0.30
N LYS A 100 -9.49 9.84 0.28
CA LYS A 100 -8.30 10.20 1.06
C LYS A 100 -8.22 9.32 2.31
N VAL A 101 -7.03 8.74 2.54
CA VAL A 101 -6.70 8.06 3.80
C VAL A 101 -6.05 9.04 4.77
N CYS A 102 -4.95 9.66 4.36
CA CYS A 102 -4.23 10.63 5.19
C CYS A 102 -3.24 11.45 4.36
N ASP A 103 -2.68 12.49 4.97
CA ASP A 103 -1.46 13.18 4.54
C ASP A 103 -0.29 12.69 5.41
N ASN A 104 0.89 12.50 4.80
CA ASN A 104 2.07 11.90 5.46
C ASN A 104 3.37 12.39 4.81
N LYS A 105 4.48 12.36 5.58
CA LYS A 105 5.83 12.76 5.13
C LYS A 105 6.84 11.61 5.11
N THR A 106 6.51 10.47 5.69
CA THR A 106 7.49 9.41 5.97
C THR A 106 7.52 8.27 4.96
N GLY A 107 6.70 8.31 3.90
CA GLY A 107 6.64 7.22 2.92
C GLY A 107 6.02 5.92 3.42
N VAL A 108 5.47 5.90 4.63
CA VAL A 108 4.84 4.71 5.23
C VAL A 108 3.64 5.06 6.08
N VAL A 109 2.55 4.30 5.93
CA VAL A 109 1.30 4.44 6.71
C VAL A 109 0.69 3.07 6.96
N THR A 110 0.10 2.88 8.14
CA THR A 110 -0.80 1.76 8.39
C THR A 110 -2.25 2.25 8.34
N HIS A 111 -2.99 1.84 7.31
CA HIS A 111 -4.42 2.12 7.17
C HIS A 111 -5.21 1.16 8.09
N LYS A 112 -5.85 1.72 9.10
CA LYS A 112 -6.59 1.00 10.14
C LYS A 112 -8.11 1.04 9.90
N ASN A 113 -8.88 0.37 10.77
CA ASN A 113 -10.35 0.33 10.76
C ASN A 113 -10.94 -0.20 9.45
N LEU A 114 -10.26 -1.16 8.84
CA LEU A 114 -10.67 -1.79 7.61
C LEU A 114 -11.72 -2.88 7.85
N GLN A 115 -12.62 -3.02 6.90
CA GLN A 115 -13.57 -4.13 6.92
C GLN A 115 -12.88 -5.42 6.45
N PRO A 116 -12.98 -6.53 7.23
CA PRO A 116 -12.39 -7.80 6.84
C PRO A 116 -12.93 -8.34 5.51
N ASN A 117 -12.10 -9.14 4.84
CA ASN A 117 -12.42 -9.81 3.57
C ASN A 117 -12.66 -8.87 2.38
N LYS A 118 -12.25 -7.59 2.48
CA LYS A 118 -12.30 -6.64 1.36
C LYS A 118 -10.91 -6.36 0.79
N THR A 119 -10.87 -6.12 -0.50
CA THR A 119 -9.66 -5.66 -1.20
C THR A 119 -9.64 -4.13 -1.22
N TYR A 120 -8.51 -3.58 -0.82
CA TYR A 120 -8.20 -2.15 -0.81
C TYR A 120 -7.08 -1.90 -1.81
N THR A 121 -7.31 -0.96 -2.72
CA THR A 121 -6.31 -0.53 -3.69
C THR A 121 -5.83 0.86 -3.30
N TYR A 122 -4.52 1.08 -3.31
CA TYR A 122 -3.88 2.30 -2.86
C TYR A 122 -3.19 3.02 -3.99
N THR A 123 -3.18 4.34 -3.91
CA THR A 123 -2.35 5.23 -4.72
C THR A 123 -1.91 6.43 -3.89
N VAL A 124 -0.85 7.09 -4.32
CA VAL A 124 -0.28 8.21 -3.58
C VAL A 124 0.06 9.36 -4.53
N ARG A 125 -0.02 10.59 -4.04
CA ARG A 125 0.36 11.81 -4.74
C ARG A 125 1.25 12.67 -3.85
N ALA A 126 2.23 13.35 -4.45
CA ALA A 126 2.91 14.45 -3.79
C ALA A 126 1.99 15.68 -3.73
N ILE A 127 2.02 16.39 -2.60
CA ILE A 127 1.23 17.59 -2.34
C ILE A 127 2.10 18.73 -1.80
N SER A 128 1.61 19.97 -1.94
CA SER A 128 2.26 21.13 -1.34
C SER A 128 2.27 21.06 0.19
N SER A 129 3.15 21.82 0.82
CA SER A 129 3.29 21.86 2.29
C SER A 129 2.01 22.27 3.00
N ASP A 130 1.20 23.13 2.38
CA ASP A 130 -0.13 23.57 2.87
C ASP A 130 -1.26 22.60 2.47
N ALA A 131 -0.93 21.50 1.80
CA ALA A 131 -1.85 20.46 1.32
C ALA A 131 -2.95 20.94 0.34
N LYS A 132 -2.82 22.14 -0.24
CA LYS A 132 -3.83 22.72 -1.14
C LYS A 132 -3.62 22.39 -2.61
N LYS A 133 -2.38 22.01 -3.00
CA LYS A 133 -2.03 21.71 -4.40
C LYS A 133 -1.46 20.31 -4.55
N TYR A 134 -1.77 19.66 -5.66
CA TYR A 134 -1.09 18.46 -6.09
C TYR A 134 0.19 18.83 -6.84
N LEU A 135 1.30 18.21 -6.45
CA LEU A 135 2.61 18.42 -7.06
C LEU A 135 2.98 17.28 -8.02
N SER A 136 2.23 16.18 -8.00
CA SER A 136 2.44 15.06 -8.93
C SER A 136 1.11 14.52 -9.47
N GLY A 137 1.20 13.69 -10.51
CA GLY A 137 0.16 12.75 -10.87
C GLY A 137 -0.05 11.67 -9.80
N TYR A 138 -0.77 10.61 -10.16
CA TYR A 138 -0.93 9.40 -9.36
C TYR A 138 -1.03 8.18 -10.28
N ASP A 139 -0.71 7.01 -9.75
CA ASP A 139 -0.94 5.76 -10.46
C ASP A 139 -2.44 5.39 -10.41
N PRO A 140 -3.17 5.40 -11.54
CA PRO A 140 -4.60 5.08 -11.56
C PRO A 140 -4.88 3.59 -11.34
N VAL A 141 -3.90 2.70 -11.55
CA VAL A 141 -3.99 1.27 -11.26
C VAL A 141 -3.86 1.04 -9.77
N GLY A 142 -2.78 1.56 -9.18
CA GLY A 142 -2.44 1.42 -7.78
C GLY A 142 -1.99 0.00 -7.40
N MET A 143 -1.76 -0.23 -6.10
CA MET A 143 -1.38 -1.52 -5.53
C MET A 143 -2.43 -2.01 -4.54
N SER A 144 -2.82 -3.27 -4.66
CA SER A 144 -3.94 -3.84 -3.90
C SER A 144 -3.49 -4.83 -2.85
N ALA A 145 -4.20 -4.84 -1.71
CA ALA A 145 -4.11 -5.88 -0.70
C ALA A 145 -5.51 -6.25 -0.20
N LYS A 146 -5.75 -7.54 -0.02
CA LYS A 146 -6.97 -8.05 0.62
C LYS A 146 -6.76 -8.06 2.14
N TYR A 147 -7.59 -7.29 2.86
CA TYR A 147 -7.51 -7.25 4.31
C TYR A 147 -8.18 -8.47 4.94
N VAL A 148 -7.41 -9.23 5.69
CA VAL A 148 -7.88 -10.33 6.54
C VAL A 148 -7.51 -9.97 7.98
N ALA A 149 -8.49 -9.94 8.87
CA ALA A 149 -8.27 -9.57 10.26
C ALA A 149 -7.35 -10.59 10.96
N THR A 150 -6.63 -10.13 11.98
CA THR A 150 -5.82 -11.02 12.82
C THR A 150 -6.75 -11.89 13.66
N PRO A 151 -6.55 -13.23 13.69
CA PRO A 151 -7.26 -14.09 14.62
C PRO A 151 -6.96 -13.71 16.06
N LYS A 152 -7.94 -13.81 16.93
CA LYS A 152 -7.77 -13.62 18.37
C LYS A 152 -7.99 -14.95 19.08
N ILE A 153 -6.99 -15.40 19.85
CA ILE A 153 -7.16 -16.54 20.76
C ILE A 153 -8.18 -16.11 21.81
N SER A 154 -9.30 -16.80 21.85
CA SER A 154 -10.43 -16.54 22.77
C SER A 154 -10.38 -17.47 24.00
N LYS A 155 -9.65 -18.57 23.89
CA LYS A 155 -9.57 -19.58 24.95
C LYS A 155 -8.22 -20.29 24.90
N ALA A 156 -7.60 -20.49 26.07
CA ALA A 156 -6.48 -21.36 26.31
C ALA A 156 -6.74 -22.10 27.62
N GLU A 157 -6.79 -23.41 27.57
CA GLU A 157 -7.13 -24.26 28.73
C GLU A 157 -6.16 -25.42 28.85
N TYR A 158 -5.75 -25.69 30.07
CA TYR A 158 -5.07 -26.92 30.41
C TYR A 158 -6.03 -28.11 30.31
N THR A 159 -5.57 -29.16 29.69
CA THR A 159 -6.25 -30.44 29.61
C THR A 159 -5.30 -31.54 30.08
N TYR A 160 -5.80 -32.74 30.33
CA TYR A 160 -4.95 -33.90 30.67
C TYR A 160 -3.84 -34.12 29.63
N ASP A 161 -4.15 -33.89 28.34
CA ASP A 161 -3.22 -34.16 27.21
C ASP A 161 -2.40 -32.95 26.76
N GLY A 162 -2.56 -31.77 27.34
CA GLY A 162 -1.87 -30.56 26.89
C GLY A 162 -2.66 -29.26 27.03
N ILE A 163 -2.35 -28.27 26.21
CA ILE A 163 -3.07 -26.98 26.17
C ILE A 163 -3.99 -26.93 24.95
N LYS A 164 -5.29 -26.80 25.21
CA LYS A 164 -6.29 -26.60 24.17
C LYS A 164 -6.46 -25.11 23.90
N LEU A 165 -6.24 -24.72 22.63
CA LEU A 165 -6.44 -23.37 22.13
C LEU A 165 -7.70 -23.28 21.30
N ALA A 166 -8.42 -22.17 21.39
CA ALA A 166 -9.49 -21.80 20.48
C ALA A 166 -9.39 -20.33 20.08
N TRP A 167 -9.78 -20.00 18.85
CA TRP A 167 -9.77 -18.64 18.33
C TRP A 167 -11.00 -18.36 17.48
N ASN A 168 -11.28 -17.07 17.24
CA ASN A 168 -12.41 -16.66 16.44
C ASN A 168 -12.21 -17.02 14.97
N LYS A 169 -13.27 -17.44 14.29
CA LYS A 169 -13.29 -17.57 12.84
C LYS A 169 -13.10 -16.20 12.19
N VAL A 170 -12.19 -16.11 11.21
CA VAL A 170 -11.88 -14.86 10.49
C VAL A 170 -12.43 -14.92 9.07
N ALA A 171 -13.22 -13.91 8.69
CA ALA A 171 -13.76 -13.80 7.35
C ALA A 171 -12.64 -13.67 6.31
N GLY A 172 -12.68 -14.52 5.28
CA GLY A 172 -11.66 -14.56 4.23
C GLY A 172 -10.38 -15.33 4.57
N ALA A 173 -10.26 -15.90 5.78
CA ALA A 173 -9.18 -16.82 6.12
C ALA A 173 -9.39 -18.17 5.41
N GLU A 174 -8.32 -18.66 4.77
CA GLU A 174 -8.32 -19.97 4.12
C GLU A 174 -7.85 -21.07 5.05
N LYS A 175 -6.82 -20.79 5.83
CA LYS A 175 -6.26 -21.64 6.89
C LYS A 175 -5.68 -20.78 8.00
N TYR A 176 -5.34 -21.42 9.09
CA TYR A 176 -4.67 -20.82 10.25
C TYR A 176 -3.35 -21.52 10.49
N ARG A 177 -2.33 -20.75 10.90
CA ARG A 177 -1.07 -21.26 11.42
C ARG A 177 -0.94 -20.87 12.87
N VAL A 178 -0.74 -21.86 13.72
CA VAL A 178 -0.54 -21.73 15.17
C VAL A 178 0.94 -21.74 15.48
N TYR A 179 1.35 -20.83 16.34
CA TYR A 179 2.71 -20.72 16.84
C TYR A 179 2.73 -20.74 18.37
N TYR A 180 3.81 -21.24 18.93
CA TYR A 180 4.22 -20.96 20.29
C TYR A 180 5.50 -20.12 20.29
N LYS A 181 5.77 -19.44 21.40
CA LYS A 181 7.00 -18.68 21.61
C LYS A 181 7.87 -19.34 22.66
N ASP A 182 9.15 -19.47 22.36
CA ASP A 182 10.22 -19.86 23.30
C ASP A 182 11.36 -18.83 23.27
N ALA A 183 12.49 -19.14 23.91
CA ALA A 183 13.67 -18.27 23.95
C ALA A 183 14.25 -17.96 22.57
N THR A 184 14.05 -18.85 21.58
CA THR A 184 14.54 -18.67 20.20
C THR A 184 13.57 -17.86 19.32
N GLY A 185 12.32 -17.66 19.77
CA GLY A 185 11.30 -16.90 19.08
C GLY A 185 10.02 -17.67 18.81
N TRP A 186 9.35 -17.34 17.70
CA TRP A 186 8.08 -17.95 17.30
C TRP A 186 8.30 -19.23 16.50
N ASN A 187 7.81 -20.36 17.02
CA ASN A 187 7.92 -21.67 16.41
C ASN A 187 6.55 -22.16 15.92
N LYS A 188 6.50 -22.65 14.68
CA LYS A 188 5.28 -23.21 14.09
C LYS A 188 4.89 -24.51 14.78
N LEU A 189 3.62 -24.65 15.13
CA LEU A 189 3.02 -25.88 15.59
C LEU A 189 2.26 -26.62 14.49
N VAL A 190 1.27 -25.97 13.90
CA VAL A 190 0.37 -26.61 12.94
C VAL A 190 -0.22 -25.62 11.95
N ASP A 191 -0.58 -26.13 10.76
CA ASP A 191 -1.49 -25.47 9.82
C ASP A 191 -2.84 -26.20 9.86
N THR A 192 -3.93 -25.46 10.10
CA THR A 192 -5.29 -26.06 10.24
C THR A 192 -6.37 -25.21 9.58
N LYS A 193 -7.47 -25.84 9.16
CA LYS A 193 -8.69 -25.15 8.76
C LYS A 193 -9.65 -24.93 9.93
N GLY A 194 -9.44 -25.65 11.04
CA GLY A 194 -10.23 -25.48 12.26
C GLY A 194 -9.92 -24.21 13.00
N THR A 195 -10.71 -23.88 14.00
CA THR A 195 -10.54 -22.74 14.90
C THR A 195 -10.11 -23.16 16.31
N SER A 196 -9.58 -24.38 16.44
CA SER A 196 -9.00 -24.89 17.69
C SER A 196 -7.82 -25.82 17.40
N TYR A 197 -6.96 -25.99 18.40
CA TYR A 197 -5.82 -26.87 18.36
C TYR A 197 -5.47 -27.34 19.77
N LEU A 198 -5.11 -28.61 19.92
CA LEU A 198 -4.59 -29.18 21.16
C LEU A 198 -3.08 -29.37 21.04
N ASP A 199 -2.34 -28.59 21.79
CA ASP A 199 -0.90 -28.70 21.87
C ASP A 199 -0.48 -29.78 22.89
N LYS A 200 -0.06 -30.94 22.38
CA LYS A 200 0.39 -32.08 23.18
C LYS A 200 1.91 -32.12 23.38
N GLY A 201 2.64 -31.21 22.75
CA GLY A 201 4.12 -31.20 22.74
C GLY A 201 4.79 -30.54 23.94
N LEU A 202 4.07 -30.25 25.01
CA LEU A 202 4.57 -29.47 26.15
C LEU A 202 5.72 -30.15 26.88
N VAL A 203 5.55 -31.42 27.25
CA VAL A 203 6.54 -32.20 28.02
C VAL A 203 7.88 -32.31 27.31
N SER A 204 7.86 -32.55 25.98
CA SER A 204 9.09 -32.62 25.19
C SER A 204 9.81 -31.27 25.05
N ARG A 205 9.05 -30.15 25.09
CA ARG A 205 9.62 -28.81 25.05
C ARG A 205 10.19 -28.38 26.41
N GLU A 206 9.54 -28.70 27.52
CA GLU A 206 10.06 -28.44 28.85
C GLU A 206 11.39 -29.17 29.10
N LEU A 207 11.54 -30.38 28.60
CA LEU A 207 12.79 -31.16 28.69
C LEU A 207 13.92 -30.57 27.83
N SER A 208 13.61 -29.85 26.77
CA SER A 208 14.59 -29.24 25.86
C SER A 208 15.02 -27.83 26.24
N VAL A 209 14.24 -27.13 27.07
CA VAL A 209 14.50 -25.74 27.49
C VAL A 209 14.91 -25.74 28.96
N LYS A 210 16.21 -25.83 29.22
CA LYS A 210 16.82 -25.52 30.54
C LYS A 210 16.79 -24.01 30.82
N ASP A 211 15.86 -23.25 30.24
CA ASP A 211 15.76 -21.81 30.46
C ASP A 211 14.70 -21.51 31.52
N SER A 212 15.18 -21.24 32.73
CA SER A 212 14.39 -20.78 33.88
C SER A 212 13.69 -19.43 33.68
N SER A 213 13.84 -18.78 32.53
CA SER A 213 13.28 -17.48 32.22
C SER A 213 11.82 -17.50 31.79
N VAL A 214 11.25 -18.66 31.45
CA VAL A 214 9.86 -18.81 31.02
C VAL A 214 9.01 -19.43 32.12
N ASN A 215 9.01 -18.94 33.31
CA ASN A 215 8.16 -19.30 34.50
C ASN A 215 6.88 -20.14 34.18
N GLY A 216 6.98 -21.24 33.40
CA GLY A 216 5.83 -22.04 32.99
C GLY A 216 4.78 -21.34 32.15
N GLN A 217 5.07 -20.15 31.58
CA GLN A 217 4.16 -19.43 30.72
C GLN A 217 4.33 -19.85 29.26
N TYR A 218 3.26 -20.37 28.70
CA TYR A 218 3.20 -20.69 27.26
C TYR A 218 2.51 -19.55 26.52
N ILE A 219 3.22 -18.94 25.55
CA ILE A 219 2.70 -17.84 24.73
C ILE A 219 2.39 -18.39 23.35
N TYR A 220 1.13 -18.14 22.90
CA TYR A 220 0.66 -18.59 21.60
C TYR A 220 0.17 -17.44 20.75
N THR A 221 0.29 -17.59 19.44
CA THR A 221 -0.35 -16.72 18.46
C THR A 221 -0.87 -17.52 17.27
N VAL A 222 -1.81 -16.92 16.53
CA VAL A 222 -2.40 -17.52 15.35
C VAL A 222 -2.40 -16.50 14.21
N ARG A 223 -2.07 -16.94 13.01
CA ARG A 223 -2.15 -16.13 11.78
C ARG A 223 -3.04 -16.81 10.75
N CYS A 224 -3.74 -16.00 9.94
CA CYS A 224 -4.34 -16.49 8.70
C CYS A 224 -3.26 -16.69 7.64
N ILE A 225 -3.36 -17.81 6.92
CA ILE A 225 -2.45 -18.16 5.83
C ILE A 225 -3.26 -18.60 4.60
N SER A 226 -2.63 -18.52 3.42
CA SER A 226 -3.18 -19.05 2.17
C SER A 226 -3.38 -20.56 2.24
N SER A 227 -4.21 -21.10 1.34
CA SER A 227 -4.53 -22.53 1.25
C SER A 227 -3.29 -23.43 1.12
N ASN A 228 -2.27 -22.96 0.39
CA ASN A 228 -0.99 -23.65 0.23
C ASN A 228 0.00 -23.38 1.38
N GLY A 229 -0.35 -22.52 2.36
CA GLY A 229 0.49 -22.20 3.51
C GLY A 229 1.69 -21.28 3.23
N LYS A 230 1.86 -20.79 2.00
CA LYS A 230 3.04 -20.02 1.59
C LYS A 230 2.93 -18.50 1.89
N VAL A 231 1.71 -17.99 2.00
CA VAL A 231 1.47 -16.55 2.16
C VAL A 231 0.74 -16.28 3.47
N PHE A 232 1.23 -15.31 4.24
CA PHE A 232 0.51 -14.79 5.40
C PHE A 232 -0.57 -13.81 4.93
N GLN A 233 -1.81 -14.10 5.30
CA GLN A 233 -2.97 -13.28 4.97
C GLN A 233 -3.32 -12.27 6.06
N SER A 234 -2.84 -12.47 7.29
CA SER A 234 -3.06 -11.56 8.43
C SER A 234 -1.76 -11.24 9.16
N GLY A 235 -1.80 -10.20 10.01
CA GLY A 235 -0.84 -10.02 11.09
C GLY A 235 -0.97 -11.11 12.18
N TYR A 236 -0.31 -10.91 13.31
CA TYR A 236 -0.36 -11.77 14.51
C TYR A 236 -0.26 -10.90 15.78
#